data_b49f11fff12590b310c0eee5c9b4d275
#
_entry.id   b49f11fff12590b310c0eee5c9b4d275
#
_cell.length_a   1.000
_cell.length_b   1.000
_cell.length_c   1.000
_cell.angle_alpha   90.00
_cell.angle_beta   90.00
_cell.angle_gamma   90.00
#
_symmetry.space_group_name_H-M   'P 1'
#
loop_
_entity.id
_entity.type
_entity.pdbx_description
1 polymer ?
#
loop_
_entity_poly.entity_id
_entity_poly.type
_entity_poly.pdbx_seq_one_letter_code
_entity_poly.pdbx_strand_id
1 'polypeptide(L)'
;NEHFIITDGIGLELHPGNVNVETLQILKDAGVTKISIGIQSFCDKYQKILGRKKINTSAMMSALAAVPFETVSMDFIFALPGQTYHDLKSDIDTAFSLGANHIAIYPFIDFTFTKSPVVAIPKEEKRKLLDAITQYCLSKGYLRDSIWTFSSKPNAKYSSMTRDNFLGFGCSATSLFKEQFKINTFNVESYCDRIASNNLATSLTIRLDRKS
;
A
#
# COMPACT_ATOMS: atom_id res chain seq x y z
N ASN A 1 6.91 -14.10 -18.64
CA ASN A 1 6.69 -15.27 -17.79
C ASN A 1 7.66 -16.43 -18.10
N GLU A 2 8.74 -16.17 -18.84
CA GLU A 2 9.69 -17.24 -19.25
C GLU A 2 10.54 -17.77 -18.07
N HIS A 3 10.68 -16.99 -16.99
CA HIS A 3 11.59 -17.30 -15.89
C HIS A 3 10.89 -17.56 -14.55
N PHE A 4 9.59 -17.30 -14.42
CA PHE A 4 8.86 -17.41 -13.15
C PHE A 4 7.50 -18.05 -13.33
N ILE A 5 7.13 -18.92 -12.41
CA ILE A 5 5.76 -19.40 -12.24
C ILE A 5 5.08 -18.46 -11.23
N ILE A 6 4.10 -17.71 -11.69
CA ILE A 6 3.32 -16.79 -10.85
C ILE A 6 2.15 -17.57 -10.26
N THR A 7 2.17 -17.79 -8.94
CA THR A 7 1.16 -18.61 -8.24
C THR A 7 0.09 -17.80 -7.53
N ASP A 8 0.34 -16.50 -7.26
CA ASP A 8 -0.57 -15.67 -6.44
C ASP A 8 -0.86 -14.30 -7.08
N GLY A 9 -0.69 -14.23 -8.38
CA GLY A 9 -0.98 -13.04 -9.18
C GLY A 9 0.11 -11.96 -9.11
N ILE A 10 -0.09 -10.90 -9.88
CA ILE A 10 0.78 -9.73 -9.97
C ILE A 10 0.07 -8.57 -9.27
N GLY A 11 0.73 -7.98 -8.26
CA GLY A 11 0.28 -6.76 -7.61
C GLY A 11 1.04 -5.54 -8.10
N LEU A 12 0.34 -4.40 -8.25
CA LEU A 12 0.92 -3.14 -8.69
C LEU A 12 0.38 -1.97 -7.88
N GLU A 13 1.26 -1.06 -7.48
CA GLU A 13 0.89 0.15 -6.76
C GLU A 13 0.64 1.32 -7.71
N LEU A 14 -0.43 2.07 -7.48
CA LEU A 14 -0.88 3.17 -8.31
C LEU A 14 -1.00 4.48 -7.52
N HIS A 15 -0.63 5.56 -8.17
CA HIS A 15 -1.06 6.88 -7.73
C HIS A 15 -2.54 7.11 -8.13
N PRO A 16 -3.38 7.76 -7.29
CA PRO A 16 -4.80 7.99 -7.60
C PRO A 16 -5.05 8.66 -8.96
N GLY A 17 -4.14 9.54 -9.38
CA GLY A 17 -4.22 10.22 -10.68
C GLY A 17 -4.06 9.30 -11.90
N ASN A 18 -3.58 8.08 -11.70
CA ASN A 18 -3.40 7.07 -12.76
C ASN A 18 -4.57 6.07 -12.81
N VAL A 19 -5.57 6.22 -11.94
CA VAL A 19 -6.74 5.34 -11.91
C VAL A 19 -7.76 5.84 -12.92
N ASN A 20 -7.65 5.35 -14.14
CA ASN A 20 -8.58 5.59 -15.24
C ASN A 20 -8.75 4.28 -16.05
N VAL A 21 -9.80 4.20 -16.84
CA VAL A 21 -10.18 2.97 -17.57
C VAL A 21 -9.05 2.48 -18.49
N GLU A 22 -8.40 3.37 -19.21
CA GLU A 22 -7.32 3.04 -20.14
C GLU A 22 -6.12 2.40 -19.42
N THR A 23 -5.62 3.07 -18.38
CA THR A 23 -4.50 2.55 -17.59
C THR A 23 -4.85 1.21 -16.94
N LEU A 24 -6.03 1.10 -16.33
CA LEU A 24 -6.46 -0.13 -15.67
C LEU A 24 -6.61 -1.28 -16.67
N GLN A 25 -7.12 -1.02 -17.88
CA GLN A 25 -7.24 -2.04 -18.92
C GLN A 25 -5.86 -2.54 -19.38
N ILE A 26 -4.91 -1.64 -19.63
CA ILE A 26 -3.53 -2.02 -19.98
C ILE A 26 -2.91 -2.92 -18.89
N LEU A 27 -3.09 -2.58 -17.61
CA LEU A 27 -2.57 -3.37 -16.52
C LEU A 27 -3.22 -4.76 -16.45
N LYS A 28 -4.52 -4.82 -16.65
CA LYS A 28 -5.27 -6.08 -16.66
C LYS A 28 -4.84 -6.98 -17.82
N ASP A 29 -4.69 -6.42 -19.01
CA ASP A 29 -4.23 -7.14 -20.20
C ASP A 29 -2.77 -7.64 -20.04
N ALA A 30 -1.95 -6.91 -19.25
CA ALA A 30 -0.61 -7.33 -18.87
C ALA A 30 -0.57 -8.43 -17.78
N GLY A 31 -1.73 -8.87 -17.27
CA GLY A 31 -1.85 -9.92 -16.27
C GLY A 31 -1.80 -9.47 -14.81
N VAL A 32 -1.94 -8.16 -14.56
CA VAL A 32 -2.09 -7.63 -13.18
C VAL A 32 -3.44 -8.07 -12.63
N THR A 33 -3.43 -8.70 -11.46
CA THR A 33 -4.65 -9.20 -10.79
C THR A 33 -5.01 -8.39 -9.54
N LYS A 34 -4.03 -7.71 -8.98
CA LYS A 34 -4.15 -6.97 -7.71
C LYS A 34 -3.58 -5.56 -7.88
N ILE A 35 -4.31 -4.56 -7.40
CA ILE A 35 -3.84 -3.17 -7.40
C ILE A 35 -3.91 -2.58 -5.99
N SER A 36 -2.95 -1.72 -5.63
CA SER A 36 -3.01 -0.85 -4.47
C SER A 36 -2.97 0.60 -4.89
N ILE A 37 -3.84 1.42 -4.34
CA ILE A 37 -3.99 2.83 -4.69
C ILE A 37 -3.61 3.67 -3.47
N GLY A 38 -2.54 4.44 -3.59
CA GLY A 38 -2.04 5.31 -2.53
C GLY A 38 -2.94 6.52 -2.28
N ILE A 39 -4.08 6.33 -1.65
CA ILE A 39 -5.07 7.37 -1.32
C ILE A 39 -4.54 8.34 -0.27
N GLN A 40 -4.05 7.83 0.82
CA GLN A 40 -3.58 8.48 2.06
C GLN A 40 -4.72 9.08 2.91
N SER A 41 -5.67 9.80 2.33
CA SER A 41 -6.95 10.26 2.89
C SER A 41 -7.83 10.79 1.75
N PHE A 42 -9.14 10.69 1.86
CA PHE A 42 -10.06 11.37 0.94
C PHE A 42 -10.34 12.82 1.35
N CYS A 43 -9.97 13.21 2.57
CA CYS A 43 -10.17 14.56 3.07
C CYS A 43 -9.18 15.56 2.44
N ASP A 44 -9.68 16.58 1.76
CA ASP A 44 -8.88 17.62 1.08
C ASP A 44 -7.87 18.30 2.01
N LYS A 45 -8.19 18.45 3.30
CA LYS A 45 -7.29 19.01 4.32
C LYS A 45 -6.00 18.20 4.42
N TYR A 46 -6.11 16.88 4.51
CA TYR A 46 -4.95 15.99 4.67
C TYR A 46 -4.20 15.79 3.36
N GLN A 47 -4.90 15.78 2.22
CA GLN A 47 -4.24 15.82 0.91
C GLN A 47 -3.31 17.04 0.78
N LYS A 48 -3.78 18.22 1.19
CA LYS A 48 -2.95 19.45 1.16
C LYS A 48 -1.74 19.36 2.10
N ILE A 49 -1.91 18.84 3.32
CA ILE A 49 -0.81 18.63 4.28
C ILE A 49 0.26 17.70 3.68
N LEU A 50 -0.15 16.70 2.91
CA LEU A 50 0.74 15.74 2.25
C LEU A 50 1.28 16.23 0.90
N GLY A 51 0.98 17.49 0.50
CA GLY A 51 1.40 18.03 -0.80
C GLY A 51 0.73 17.37 -2.01
N ARG A 52 -0.44 16.75 -1.81
CA ARG A 52 -1.17 16.02 -2.84
C ARG A 52 -2.36 16.81 -3.37
N LYS A 53 -2.80 16.45 -4.57
CA LYS A 53 -4.00 17.01 -5.20
C LYS A 53 -5.26 16.30 -4.71
N LYS A 54 -6.40 16.99 -4.81
CA LYS A 54 -7.72 16.41 -4.57
C LYS A 54 -7.97 15.20 -5.48
N ILE A 55 -8.58 14.16 -4.91
CA ILE A 55 -8.93 12.93 -5.63
C ILE A 55 -10.32 13.09 -6.26
N ASN A 56 -10.44 12.75 -7.52
CA ASN A 56 -11.74 12.64 -8.19
C ASN A 56 -12.33 11.24 -7.92
N THR A 57 -13.09 11.12 -6.84
CA THR A 57 -13.66 9.85 -6.39
C THR A 57 -14.68 9.28 -7.37
N SER A 58 -15.46 10.14 -8.06
CA SER A 58 -16.46 9.68 -9.06
C SER A 58 -15.78 9.04 -10.27
N ALA A 59 -14.73 9.67 -10.80
CA ALA A 59 -13.97 9.10 -11.91
C ALA A 59 -13.27 7.79 -11.51
N MET A 60 -12.71 7.74 -10.30
CA MET A 60 -12.08 6.53 -9.75
C MET A 60 -13.09 5.39 -9.61
N MET A 61 -14.26 5.64 -9.04
CA MET A 61 -15.33 4.66 -8.90
C MET A 61 -15.74 4.09 -10.28
N SER A 62 -15.97 4.97 -11.26
CA SER A 62 -16.33 4.55 -12.61
C SER A 62 -15.26 3.67 -13.27
N ALA A 63 -13.98 4.02 -13.11
CA ALA A 63 -12.86 3.26 -13.65
C ALA A 63 -12.73 1.88 -12.99
N LEU A 64 -12.82 1.79 -11.65
CA LEU A 64 -12.75 0.53 -10.91
C LEU A 64 -13.94 -0.39 -11.21
N ALA A 65 -15.13 0.17 -11.43
CA ALA A 65 -16.31 -0.60 -11.83
C ALA A 65 -16.19 -1.15 -13.27
N ALA A 66 -15.58 -0.37 -14.18
CA ALA A 66 -15.40 -0.76 -15.57
C ALA A 66 -14.33 -1.85 -15.75
N VAL A 67 -13.26 -1.84 -14.93
CA VAL A 67 -12.14 -2.78 -15.04
C VAL A 67 -11.91 -3.45 -13.67
N PRO A 68 -12.59 -4.58 -13.40
CA PRO A 68 -12.51 -5.24 -12.09
C PRO A 68 -11.18 -5.99 -11.89
N PHE A 69 -10.63 -5.91 -10.67
CA PHE A 69 -9.47 -6.66 -10.20
C PHE A 69 -9.87 -7.62 -9.07
N GLU A 70 -9.09 -8.67 -8.85
CA GLU A 70 -9.31 -9.61 -7.74
C GLU A 70 -9.16 -8.90 -6.38
N THR A 71 -8.12 -8.07 -6.27
CA THR A 71 -7.89 -7.23 -5.09
C THR A 71 -7.71 -5.78 -5.50
N VAL A 72 -8.54 -4.93 -4.92
CA VAL A 72 -8.40 -3.47 -4.94
C VAL A 72 -8.10 -3.03 -3.52
N SER A 73 -6.83 -2.71 -3.26
CA SER A 73 -6.37 -2.14 -2.01
C SER A 73 -6.35 -0.62 -2.09
N MET A 74 -6.71 0.04 -1.00
CA MET A 74 -6.52 1.48 -0.84
C MET A 74 -5.67 1.75 0.40
N ASP A 75 -4.59 2.52 0.23
CA ASP A 75 -3.64 2.78 1.30
C ASP A 75 -3.89 4.16 1.92
N PHE A 76 -3.93 4.16 3.24
CA PHE A 76 -4.20 5.35 4.07
C PHE A 76 -3.06 5.63 5.03
N ILE A 77 -2.93 6.90 5.40
CA ILE A 77 -2.08 7.34 6.50
C ILE A 77 -2.97 7.78 7.65
N PHE A 78 -2.75 7.19 8.83
CA PHE A 78 -3.40 7.64 10.06
C PHE A 78 -2.43 8.39 10.98
N ALA A 79 -2.98 9.10 11.95
CA ALA A 79 -2.22 9.90 12.91
C ALA A 79 -1.53 11.12 12.28
N LEU A 80 -2.12 11.67 11.23
CA LEU A 80 -1.77 13.00 10.74
C LEU A 80 -2.21 14.07 11.76
N PRO A 81 -1.50 15.22 11.86
CA PRO A 81 -1.86 16.29 12.78
C PRO A 81 -3.32 16.74 12.61
N GLY A 82 -4.05 16.70 13.72
CA GLY A 82 -5.46 17.08 13.75
C GLY A 82 -6.41 16.13 13.03
N GLN A 83 -5.95 14.91 12.70
CA GLN A 83 -6.79 13.84 12.15
C GLN A 83 -7.56 13.17 13.29
N THR A 84 -8.85 13.05 13.13
CA THR A 84 -9.74 12.45 14.11
C THR A 84 -10.12 11.01 13.73
N TYR A 85 -10.66 10.29 14.69
CA TYR A 85 -11.28 8.98 14.42
C TYR A 85 -12.39 9.07 13.36
N HIS A 86 -13.18 10.16 13.38
CA HIS A 86 -14.24 10.39 12.41
C HIS A 86 -13.73 10.54 10.97
N ASP A 87 -12.61 11.22 10.79
CA ASP A 87 -11.98 11.36 9.47
C ASP A 87 -11.55 9.98 8.93
N LEU A 88 -10.91 9.18 9.77
CA LEU A 88 -10.46 7.84 9.40
C LEU A 88 -11.61 6.89 9.10
N LYS A 89 -12.67 6.95 9.91
CA LYS A 89 -13.90 6.21 9.65
C LYS A 89 -14.51 6.57 8.29
N SER A 90 -14.58 7.86 7.97
CA SER A 90 -15.07 8.35 6.68
C SER A 90 -14.22 7.87 5.52
N ASP A 91 -12.89 7.88 5.67
CA ASP A 91 -11.95 7.38 4.68
C ASP A 91 -12.18 5.88 4.41
N ILE A 92 -12.33 5.07 5.46
CA ILE A 92 -12.59 3.62 5.37
C ILE A 92 -13.94 3.35 4.67
N ASP A 93 -15.01 4.01 5.11
CA ASP A 93 -16.34 3.83 4.52
C ASP A 93 -16.33 4.22 3.03
N THR A 94 -15.65 5.31 2.70
CA THR A 94 -15.48 5.75 1.31
C THR A 94 -14.72 4.72 0.48
N ALA A 95 -13.61 4.17 0.99
CA ALA A 95 -12.83 3.18 0.27
C ALA A 95 -13.66 1.97 -0.15
N PHE A 96 -14.37 1.37 0.80
CA PHE A 96 -15.21 0.20 0.51
C PHE A 96 -16.40 0.54 -0.39
N SER A 97 -16.97 1.75 -0.29
CA SER A 97 -18.03 2.21 -1.20
C SER A 97 -17.55 2.42 -2.64
N LEU A 98 -16.28 2.75 -2.82
CA LEU A 98 -15.64 2.92 -4.14
C LEU A 98 -15.18 1.60 -4.77
N GLY A 99 -15.39 0.47 -4.09
CA GLY A 99 -15.07 -0.85 -4.62
C GLY A 99 -13.77 -1.46 -4.11
N ALA A 100 -13.12 -0.86 -3.10
CA ALA A 100 -12.03 -1.54 -2.41
C ALA A 100 -12.55 -2.81 -1.72
N ASN A 101 -11.74 -3.86 -1.71
CA ASN A 101 -11.98 -5.06 -0.91
C ASN A 101 -10.85 -5.32 0.08
N HIS A 102 -9.84 -4.49 0.08
CA HIS A 102 -8.72 -4.47 1.02
C HIS A 102 -8.31 -3.02 1.31
N ILE A 103 -7.87 -2.74 2.53
CA ILE A 103 -7.28 -1.45 2.91
C ILE A 103 -6.00 -1.69 3.72
N ALA A 104 -5.04 -0.78 3.56
CA ALA A 104 -3.87 -0.69 4.42
C ALA A 104 -3.85 0.69 5.09
N ILE A 105 -3.66 0.73 6.41
CA ILE A 105 -3.71 1.97 7.20
C ILE A 105 -2.42 2.10 7.99
N TYR A 106 -1.44 2.85 7.45
CA TYR A 106 -0.12 3.01 8.06
C TYR A 106 -0.05 4.26 8.94
N PRO A 107 0.69 4.23 10.06
CA PRO A 107 0.90 5.42 10.88
C PRO A 107 1.72 6.46 10.12
N PHE A 108 1.38 7.73 10.30
CA PHE A 108 2.30 8.79 9.89
C PHE A 108 3.60 8.68 10.66
N ILE A 109 4.71 8.54 9.93
CA ILE A 109 6.06 8.46 10.48
C ILE A 109 6.77 9.75 10.12
N ASP A 110 7.20 10.48 11.15
CA ASP A 110 8.07 11.64 11.00
C ASP A 110 9.52 11.13 10.92
N PHE A 111 10.05 11.12 9.72
CA PHE A 111 11.45 10.74 9.52
C PHE A 111 12.34 11.94 9.83
N THR A 112 13.16 11.83 10.84
CA THR A 112 14.05 12.89 11.34
C THR A 112 15.06 13.40 10.30
N PHE A 113 15.29 12.63 9.23
CA PHE A 113 16.16 13.03 8.11
C PHE A 113 15.41 13.80 7.02
N THR A 114 14.09 13.94 7.10
CA THR A 114 13.31 14.78 6.19
C THR A 114 12.93 16.06 6.92
N LYS A 115 13.12 17.23 6.26
CA LYS A 115 12.61 18.51 6.77
C LYS A 115 11.09 18.56 6.57
N SER A 116 10.35 17.71 7.26
CA SER A 116 8.89 17.78 7.22
C SER A 116 8.40 18.89 8.16
N PRO A 117 7.54 19.80 7.71
CA PRO A 117 6.89 20.76 8.61
C PRO A 117 5.81 20.09 9.48
N VAL A 118 5.54 18.80 9.24
CA VAL A 118 4.47 18.03 9.88
C VAL A 118 5.07 17.20 11.00
N VAL A 119 4.68 17.47 12.24
CA VAL A 119 5.13 16.74 13.42
C VAL A 119 4.18 15.59 13.71
N ALA A 120 4.71 14.40 13.92
CA ALA A 120 3.93 13.24 14.28
C ALA A 120 3.31 13.37 15.68
N ILE A 121 2.08 12.88 15.84
CA ILE A 121 1.45 12.83 17.18
C ILE A 121 2.10 11.77 18.08
N PRO A 122 1.94 11.85 19.42
CA PRO A 122 2.53 10.92 20.38
C PRO A 122 2.16 9.45 20.08
N LYS A 123 3.06 8.54 20.42
CA LYS A 123 2.89 7.09 20.19
C LYS A 123 1.60 6.54 20.83
N GLU A 124 1.27 7.01 22.04
CA GLU A 124 0.07 6.56 22.75
C GLU A 124 -1.23 6.99 22.04
N GLU A 125 -1.26 8.19 21.47
CA GLU A 125 -2.40 8.66 20.67
C GLU A 125 -2.53 7.87 19.38
N LYS A 126 -1.42 7.55 18.71
CA LYS A 126 -1.41 6.65 17.54
C LYS A 126 -2.01 5.30 17.88
N ARG A 127 -1.64 4.73 19.04
CA ARG A 127 -2.17 3.45 19.50
C ARG A 127 -3.67 3.51 19.72
N LYS A 128 -4.17 4.53 20.41
CA LYS A 128 -5.63 4.72 20.63
C LYS A 128 -6.40 4.83 19.31
N LEU A 129 -5.87 5.58 18.34
CA LEU A 129 -6.48 5.67 17.01
C LEU A 129 -6.51 4.32 16.30
N LEU A 130 -5.40 3.57 16.33
CA LEU A 130 -5.33 2.25 15.71
C LEU A 130 -6.30 1.27 16.36
N ASP A 131 -6.40 1.28 17.70
CA ASP A 131 -7.34 0.43 18.42
C ASP A 131 -8.80 0.78 18.04
N ALA A 132 -9.14 2.06 17.97
CA ALA A 132 -10.47 2.52 17.57
C ALA A 132 -10.81 2.12 16.11
N ILE A 133 -9.86 2.29 15.16
CA ILE A 133 -10.00 1.85 13.76
C ILE A 133 -10.19 0.34 13.70
N THR A 134 -9.39 -0.41 14.47
CA THR A 134 -9.48 -1.88 14.51
C THR A 134 -10.87 -2.32 14.96
N GLN A 135 -11.37 -1.76 16.06
CA GLN A 135 -12.72 -2.07 16.54
C GLN A 135 -13.80 -1.71 15.51
N TYR A 136 -13.63 -0.57 14.84
CA TYR A 136 -14.54 -0.16 13.79
C TYR A 136 -14.57 -1.16 12.62
N CYS A 137 -13.42 -1.52 12.09
CA CYS A 137 -13.32 -2.49 10.99
C CYS A 137 -13.92 -3.84 11.37
N LEU A 138 -13.62 -4.35 12.57
CA LEU A 138 -14.19 -5.61 13.07
C LEU A 138 -15.70 -5.52 13.23
N SER A 139 -16.26 -4.39 13.70
CA SER A 139 -17.70 -4.17 13.84
C SER A 139 -18.44 -4.16 12.50
N LYS A 140 -17.73 -3.85 11.39
CA LYS A 140 -18.24 -3.94 10.02
C LYS A 140 -18.12 -5.35 9.42
N GLY A 141 -17.56 -6.29 10.15
CA GLY A 141 -17.30 -7.65 9.66
C GLY A 141 -16.06 -7.78 8.78
N TYR A 142 -15.18 -6.75 8.77
CA TYR A 142 -13.93 -6.85 8.04
C TYR A 142 -12.93 -7.73 8.79
N LEU A 143 -12.15 -8.47 8.03
CA LEU A 143 -11.10 -9.34 8.55
C LEU A 143 -9.82 -8.55 8.75
N ARG A 144 -9.14 -8.73 9.87
CA ARG A 144 -7.81 -8.15 10.08
C ARG A 144 -6.75 -9.12 9.57
N ASP A 145 -6.07 -8.74 8.49
CA ASP A 145 -5.05 -9.58 7.84
C ASP A 145 -3.65 -9.37 8.43
N SER A 146 -3.37 -8.16 8.93
CA SER A 146 -2.12 -7.82 9.61
C SER A 146 -2.35 -6.69 10.62
N ILE A 147 -1.27 -6.15 11.22
CA ILE A 147 -1.35 -5.01 12.14
C ILE A 147 -2.06 -3.81 11.48
N TRP A 148 -1.82 -3.61 10.17
CA TRP A 148 -2.20 -2.41 9.43
C TRP A 148 -3.24 -2.65 8.34
N THR A 149 -3.68 -3.89 8.11
CA THR A 149 -4.50 -4.22 6.95
C THR A 149 -5.80 -4.91 7.32
N PHE A 150 -6.84 -4.56 6.57
CA PHE A 150 -8.18 -5.12 6.72
C PHE A 150 -8.77 -5.45 5.36
N SER A 151 -9.54 -6.52 5.27
CA SER A 151 -10.23 -6.95 4.06
C SER A 151 -11.71 -7.24 4.30
N SER A 152 -12.53 -7.04 3.27
CA SER A 152 -13.96 -7.37 3.30
C SER A 152 -14.24 -8.82 2.89
N LYS A 153 -13.24 -9.52 2.37
CA LYS A 153 -13.36 -10.91 1.90
C LYS A 153 -12.12 -11.71 2.32
N PRO A 154 -12.28 -13.00 2.65
CA PRO A 154 -11.14 -13.89 2.79
C PRO A 154 -10.30 -13.88 1.50
N ASN A 155 -8.99 -13.91 1.64
CA ASN A 155 -8.02 -13.94 0.52
C ASN A 155 -7.88 -12.66 -0.33
N ALA A 156 -8.55 -11.55 0.01
CA ALA A 156 -8.30 -10.26 -0.62
C ALA A 156 -6.97 -9.62 -0.16
N LYS A 157 -5.92 -10.45 0.05
CA LYS A 157 -4.63 -9.98 0.56
C LYS A 157 -3.82 -9.30 -0.54
N TYR A 158 -3.35 -8.09 -0.28
CA TYR A 158 -2.43 -7.37 -1.17
C TYR A 158 -1.00 -7.35 -0.65
N SER A 159 -0.82 -7.16 0.64
CA SER A 159 0.48 -6.90 1.26
C SER A 159 1.48 -8.05 1.07
N SER A 160 2.70 -7.71 0.62
CA SER A 160 3.84 -8.64 0.57
C SER A 160 4.24 -9.17 1.95
N MET A 161 3.95 -8.42 3.04
CA MET A 161 4.27 -8.81 4.42
C MET A 161 3.49 -10.03 4.92
N THR A 162 2.46 -10.46 4.19
CA THR A 162 1.68 -11.67 4.52
C THR A 162 2.11 -12.89 3.70
N ARG A 163 3.23 -12.80 2.95
CA ARG A 163 3.72 -13.85 2.08
C ARG A 163 5.02 -14.44 2.60
N ASP A 164 5.18 -15.75 2.45
CA ASP A 164 6.40 -16.46 2.84
C ASP A 164 7.59 -16.14 1.94
N ASN A 165 7.33 -15.90 0.66
CA ASN A 165 8.33 -15.48 -0.31
C ASN A 165 7.74 -14.48 -1.30
N PHE A 166 8.52 -13.47 -1.66
CA PHE A 166 8.19 -12.52 -2.71
C PHE A 166 9.45 -11.90 -3.32
N LEU A 167 9.35 -11.46 -4.56
CA LEU A 167 10.39 -10.71 -5.26
C LEU A 167 9.88 -9.31 -5.56
N GLY A 168 10.64 -8.31 -5.13
CA GLY A 168 10.40 -6.91 -5.45
C GLY A 168 11.32 -6.43 -6.56
N PHE A 169 10.75 -5.75 -7.54
CA PHE A 169 11.47 -5.13 -8.65
C PHE A 169 11.39 -3.63 -8.53
N GLY A 170 12.48 -2.96 -8.87
CA GLY A 170 12.58 -1.51 -8.83
C GLY A 170 13.48 -1.00 -7.72
N CYS A 171 13.72 0.31 -7.76
CA CYS A 171 14.47 1.05 -6.75
C CYS A 171 13.76 0.96 -5.40
N SER A 172 14.50 0.75 -4.31
CA SER A 172 14.02 0.55 -2.92
C SER A 172 13.09 -0.66 -2.69
N ALA A 173 12.79 -1.45 -3.70
CA ALA A 173 11.94 -2.62 -3.55
C ALA A 173 12.59 -3.68 -2.64
N THR A 174 11.75 -4.37 -1.89
CA THR A 174 12.18 -5.44 -0.99
C THR A 174 11.85 -6.80 -1.55
N SER A 175 12.64 -7.81 -1.18
CA SER A 175 12.40 -9.21 -1.52
C SER A 175 12.60 -10.06 -0.27
N LEU A 176 11.74 -11.05 -0.09
CA LEU A 176 11.93 -12.11 0.89
C LEU A 176 11.95 -13.44 0.16
N PHE A 177 13.05 -14.13 0.26
CA PHE A 177 13.19 -15.46 -0.33
C PHE A 177 13.94 -16.38 0.64
N LYS A 178 13.28 -17.43 1.04
CA LYS A 178 13.75 -18.32 2.11
C LYS A 178 14.00 -17.48 3.38
N GLU A 179 15.24 -17.46 3.87
CA GLU A 179 15.63 -16.75 5.08
C GLU A 179 16.39 -15.44 4.79
N GLN A 180 16.31 -14.94 3.55
CA GLN A 180 16.98 -13.72 3.13
C GLN A 180 15.98 -12.62 2.82
N PHE A 181 16.03 -11.54 3.61
CA PHE A 181 15.35 -10.29 3.29
C PHE A 181 16.34 -9.34 2.61
N LYS A 182 16.02 -8.90 1.41
CA LYS A 182 16.86 -8.03 0.59
C LYS A 182 16.16 -6.72 0.31
N ILE A 183 16.95 -5.64 0.25
CA ILE A 183 16.47 -4.31 -0.13
C ILE A 183 17.34 -3.81 -1.29
N ASN A 184 16.71 -3.37 -2.37
CA ASN A 184 17.39 -2.75 -3.49
C ASN A 184 17.87 -1.34 -3.11
N THR A 185 18.84 -0.81 -3.87
CA THR A 185 19.32 0.56 -3.66
C THR A 185 18.19 1.59 -3.73
N PHE A 186 18.29 2.64 -2.90
CA PHE A 186 17.32 3.74 -2.86
C PHE A 186 17.60 4.80 -3.94
N ASN A 187 18.77 4.79 -4.55
CA ASN A 187 19.15 5.72 -5.61
C ASN A 187 18.78 5.12 -6.97
N VAL A 188 17.98 5.87 -7.74
CA VAL A 188 17.46 5.42 -9.05
C VAL A 188 18.58 5.22 -10.07
N GLU A 189 19.54 6.14 -10.14
CA GLU A 189 20.68 6.04 -11.07
C GLU A 189 21.51 4.79 -10.77
N SER A 190 21.90 4.60 -9.49
CA SER A 190 22.63 3.39 -9.07
C SER A 190 21.85 2.12 -9.33
N TYR A 191 20.52 2.14 -9.24
CA TYR A 191 19.66 1.01 -9.59
C TYR A 191 19.80 0.69 -11.08
N CYS A 192 19.63 1.70 -11.94
CA CYS A 192 19.70 1.56 -13.39
C CYS A 192 21.10 1.09 -13.83
N ASP A 193 22.17 1.67 -13.29
CA ASP A 193 23.55 1.32 -13.61
C ASP A 193 23.87 -0.14 -13.26
N ARG A 194 23.42 -0.61 -12.09
CA ARG A 194 23.62 -2.00 -11.68
C ARG A 194 22.88 -2.98 -12.60
N ILE A 195 21.62 -2.68 -12.92
CA ILE A 195 20.84 -3.53 -13.84
C ILE A 195 21.45 -3.51 -15.24
N ALA A 196 21.85 -2.36 -15.77
CA ALA A 196 22.50 -2.25 -17.07
C ALA A 196 23.83 -3.02 -17.14
N SER A 197 24.54 -3.12 -16.01
CA SER A 197 25.78 -3.88 -15.85
C SER A 197 25.55 -5.38 -15.51
N ASN A 198 24.31 -5.85 -15.58
CA ASN A 198 23.89 -7.21 -15.23
C ASN A 198 24.25 -7.62 -13.80
N ASN A 199 24.22 -6.64 -12.87
CA ASN A 199 24.44 -6.84 -11.45
C ASN A 199 23.14 -6.76 -10.65
N LEU A 200 23.10 -7.43 -9.49
CA LEU A 200 21.98 -7.29 -8.57
C LEU A 200 21.92 -5.87 -8.00
N ALA A 201 20.75 -5.27 -8.00
CA ALA A 201 20.54 -3.94 -7.44
C ALA A 201 20.45 -3.92 -5.89
N THR A 202 20.68 -5.07 -5.23
CA THR A 202 20.59 -5.22 -3.77
C THR A 202 21.66 -4.39 -3.06
N SER A 203 21.23 -3.55 -2.12
CA SER A 203 22.10 -2.76 -1.23
C SER A 203 22.24 -3.38 0.16
N LEU A 204 21.20 -4.06 0.64
CA LEU A 204 21.20 -4.69 1.95
C LEU A 204 20.63 -6.10 1.87
N THR A 205 21.28 -7.03 2.55
CA THR A 205 20.75 -8.38 2.78
C THR A 205 20.78 -8.68 4.26
N ILE A 206 19.63 -9.03 4.82
CA ILE A 206 19.45 -9.48 6.20
C ILE A 206 19.15 -10.98 6.13
N ARG A 207 19.88 -11.79 6.89
CA ARG A 207 19.54 -13.19 7.12
C ARG A 207 18.64 -13.29 8.34
N LEU A 208 17.55 -14.00 8.19
CA LEU A 208 16.59 -14.26 9.26
C LEU A 208 16.88 -15.65 9.81
N ASP A 209 17.42 -15.73 11.02
CA ASP A 209 17.56 -17.02 11.69
C ASP A 209 16.20 -17.46 12.20
N ARG A 210 15.69 -18.56 11.70
CA ARG A 210 14.55 -19.24 12.31
C ARG A 210 15.03 -19.77 13.66
N LYS A 211 14.67 -19.09 14.74
CA LYS A 211 14.70 -19.74 16.05
C LYS A 211 13.64 -20.83 16.02
N SER A 212 14.12 -22.06 16.07
CA SER A 212 13.33 -23.27 16.26
C SER A 212 12.48 -23.20 17.51
#